data_9547540469bbae5277fb66f60473b37c
#
_entry.id   9547540469bbae5277fb66f60473b37c
#
_cell.length_a   1.000
_cell.length_b   1.000
_cell.length_c   1.000
_cell.angle_alpha   90.00
_cell.angle_beta   90.00
_cell.angle_gamma   90.00
#
_symmetry.space_group_name_H-M   'P 1'
#
loop_
_entity.id
_entity.type
_entity.pdbx_description
1 polymer ?
#
loop_
_entity_poly.entity_id
_entity_poly.type
_entity_poly.pdbx_seq_one_letter_code
_entity_poly.pdbx_strand_id
1 'polypeptide(L)'
;MQAECYAADVSDYSQCETMVKWAKEKFGAIDVLVNNAGITRDGLMAQMSEEIYDLVIRVNQKSVFNMTKLVGKMMIRQRSGRIVNLASVAGLYGNPGQMNYSASKGAIIAMTKTTAKELGSRGITCNAVAPGFIQTPMTDKLTEEQRSAMLAQIAMKRYGQPEEIAGVVSFLCSPDSSYVTGQIIEISGGLSM
;
A
#
# COMPACT_ATOMS: atom_id res chain seq x y z
N MET A 1 -15.98 -13.69 14.31
CA MET A 1 -15.65 -12.63 13.33
C MET A 1 -16.33 -12.99 12.02
N GLN A 2 -17.09 -12.08 11.40
CA GLN A 2 -17.71 -12.32 10.09
C GLN A 2 -16.75 -11.81 9.01
N ALA A 3 -16.42 -12.65 8.02
CA ALA A 3 -15.60 -12.29 6.88
C ALA A 3 -16.34 -12.63 5.59
N GLU A 4 -16.22 -11.76 4.59
CA GLU A 4 -16.84 -11.93 3.27
C GLU A 4 -15.83 -11.63 2.18
N CYS A 5 -15.97 -12.31 1.05
CA CYS A 5 -15.14 -12.09 -0.13
C CYS A 5 -15.96 -11.44 -1.25
N TYR A 6 -15.35 -10.47 -1.92
CA TYR A 6 -15.90 -9.84 -3.11
C TYR A 6 -14.79 -9.72 -4.17
N ALA A 7 -15.01 -10.31 -5.34
CA ALA A 7 -14.04 -10.26 -6.44
C ALA A 7 -14.25 -8.99 -7.27
N ALA A 8 -13.21 -8.16 -7.40
CA ALA A 8 -13.22 -6.96 -8.22
C ALA A 8 -11.81 -6.62 -8.72
N ASP A 9 -11.72 -6.07 -9.93
CA ASP A 9 -10.52 -5.38 -10.39
C ASP A 9 -10.51 -3.96 -9.84
N VAL A 10 -9.66 -3.70 -8.86
CA VAL A 10 -9.55 -2.39 -8.21
C VAL A 10 -8.96 -1.31 -9.12
N SER A 11 -8.40 -1.67 -10.27
CA SER A 11 -8.00 -0.72 -11.30
C SER A 11 -9.18 -0.17 -12.12
N ASP A 12 -10.33 -0.86 -12.08
CA ASP A 12 -11.58 -0.47 -12.71
C ASP A 12 -12.47 0.30 -11.72
N TYR A 13 -12.76 1.56 -12.03
CA TYR A 13 -13.53 2.43 -11.14
C TYR A 13 -14.97 1.93 -10.92
N SER A 14 -15.62 1.39 -11.94
CA SER A 14 -17.01 0.92 -11.84
C SER A 14 -17.14 -0.31 -10.95
N GLN A 15 -16.17 -1.22 -11.03
CA GLN A 15 -16.11 -2.39 -10.14
C GLN A 15 -15.84 -1.98 -8.69
N CYS A 16 -14.93 -1.00 -8.47
CA CYS A 16 -14.71 -0.43 -7.15
C CYS A 16 -15.99 0.20 -6.57
N GLU A 17 -16.73 0.96 -7.37
CA GLU A 17 -17.98 1.59 -6.94
C GLU A 17 -19.03 0.55 -6.53
N THR A 18 -19.18 -0.49 -7.33
CA THR A 18 -20.09 -1.62 -7.02
C THR A 18 -19.68 -2.34 -5.74
N MET A 19 -18.38 -2.63 -5.57
CA MET A 19 -17.85 -3.28 -4.37
C MET A 19 -18.07 -2.43 -3.11
N VAL A 20 -17.80 -1.13 -3.17
CA VAL A 20 -17.98 -0.21 -2.04
C VAL A 20 -19.46 -0.09 -1.67
N LYS A 21 -20.35 -0.04 -2.67
CA LYS A 21 -21.80 -0.04 -2.44
C LYS A 21 -22.25 -1.33 -1.75
N TRP A 22 -21.82 -2.48 -2.25
CA TRP A 22 -22.10 -3.78 -1.66
C TRP A 22 -21.63 -3.86 -0.19
N ALA A 23 -20.38 -3.44 0.08
CA ALA A 23 -19.84 -3.46 1.44
C ALA A 23 -20.65 -2.58 2.40
N LYS A 24 -21.06 -1.39 1.94
CA LYS A 24 -21.92 -0.48 2.71
C LYS A 24 -23.29 -1.09 3.00
N GLU A 25 -23.93 -1.69 2.00
CA GLU A 25 -25.24 -2.31 2.16
C GLU A 25 -25.19 -3.49 3.14
N LYS A 26 -24.09 -4.25 3.10
CA LYS A 26 -23.92 -5.43 3.95
C LYS A 26 -23.51 -5.12 5.38
N PHE A 27 -22.61 -4.15 5.59
CA PHE A 27 -22.01 -3.88 6.90
C PHE A 27 -22.42 -2.53 7.50
N GLY A 28 -23.13 -1.68 6.76
CA GLY A 28 -23.60 -0.37 7.22
C GLY A 28 -22.55 0.74 7.14
N ALA A 29 -21.29 0.46 7.48
CA ALA A 29 -20.18 1.41 7.49
C ALA A 29 -18.89 0.77 6.94
N ILE A 30 -17.92 1.61 6.57
CA ILE A 30 -16.54 1.20 6.29
C ILE A 30 -15.64 2.07 7.17
N ASP A 31 -15.09 1.49 8.24
CA ASP A 31 -14.28 2.21 9.22
C ASP A 31 -12.80 2.19 8.86
N VAL A 32 -12.36 1.17 8.15
CA VAL A 32 -10.97 0.97 7.74
C VAL A 32 -10.89 0.64 6.24
N LEU A 33 -9.98 1.29 5.54
CA LEU A 33 -9.57 0.94 4.19
C LEU A 33 -8.08 0.61 4.17
N VAL A 34 -7.73 -0.61 3.76
CA VAL A 34 -6.34 -0.99 3.50
C VAL A 34 -6.14 -1.19 2.00
N ASN A 35 -5.41 -0.29 1.37
CA ASN A 35 -5.04 -0.38 -0.04
C ASN A 35 -3.77 -1.24 -0.18
N ASN A 36 -3.96 -2.55 -0.35
CA ASN A 36 -2.87 -3.53 -0.42
C ASN A 36 -2.62 -4.05 -1.84
N ALA A 37 -3.63 -4.05 -2.71
CA ALA A 37 -3.52 -4.60 -4.06
C ALA A 37 -2.37 -3.97 -4.85
N GLY A 38 -1.57 -4.81 -5.50
CA GLY A 38 -0.45 -4.34 -6.31
C GLY A 38 0.27 -5.48 -7.03
N ILE A 39 0.97 -5.11 -8.08
CA ILE A 39 1.78 -6.01 -8.89
C ILE A 39 3.17 -5.43 -9.13
N THR A 40 4.12 -6.29 -9.49
CA THR A 40 5.41 -5.92 -10.07
C THR A 40 5.52 -6.45 -11.50
N ARG A 41 6.21 -5.71 -12.34
CA ARG A 41 6.65 -6.14 -13.69
C ARG A 41 8.00 -5.51 -13.91
N ASP A 42 9.03 -6.20 -13.46
CA ASP A 42 10.39 -5.70 -13.41
C ASP A 42 11.03 -5.75 -14.78
N GLY A 43 11.86 -4.77 -15.11
CA GLY A 43 12.63 -4.65 -16.34
C GLY A 43 13.47 -3.38 -16.29
N LEU A 44 14.67 -3.42 -16.92
CA LEU A 44 15.49 -2.22 -17.04
C LEU A 44 14.76 -1.13 -17.82
N MET A 45 14.94 0.13 -17.44
CA MET A 45 14.27 1.29 -18.03
C MET A 45 14.29 1.27 -19.58
N ALA A 46 15.45 1.00 -20.16
CA ALA A 46 15.61 1.00 -21.62
C ALA A 46 14.85 -0.14 -22.34
N GLN A 47 14.39 -1.15 -21.61
CA GLN A 47 13.68 -2.32 -22.16
C GLN A 47 12.21 -2.36 -21.72
N MET A 48 11.80 -1.45 -20.84
CA MET A 48 10.43 -1.41 -20.29
C MET A 48 9.49 -0.82 -21.35
N SER A 49 8.48 -1.59 -21.78
CA SER A 49 7.47 -1.08 -22.69
C SER A 49 6.46 -0.18 -21.99
N GLU A 50 5.83 0.71 -22.75
CA GLU A 50 4.77 1.60 -22.27
C GLU A 50 3.62 0.81 -21.65
N GLU A 51 3.21 -0.29 -22.25
CA GLU A 51 2.11 -1.14 -21.77
C GLU A 51 2.41 -1.75 -20.39
N ILE A 52 3.66 -2.19 -20.18
CA ILE A 52 4.09 -2.74 -18.88
C ILE A 52 4.16 -1.63 -17.83
N TYR A 53 4.66 -0.46 -18.20
CA TYR A 53 4.67 0.71 -17.31
C TYR A 53 3.25 1.09 -16.90
N ASP A 54 2.36 1.30 -17.84
CA ASP A 54 0.98 1.71 -17.62
C ASP A 54 0.18 0.67 -16.83
N LEU A 55 0.40 -0.61 -17.08
CA LEU A 55 -0.24 -1.68 -16.32
C LEU A 55 0.06 -1.57 -14.82
N VAL A 56 1.34 -1.37 -14.46
CA VAL A 56 1.73 -1.25 -13.04
C VAL A 56 1.18 0.03 -12.42
N ILE A 57 1.24 1.16 -13.13
CA ILE A 57 0.64 2.42 -12.66
C ILE A 57 -0.86 2.25 -12.45
N ARG A 58 -1.56 1.65 -13.40
CA ARG A 58 -3.00 1.43 -13.33
C ARG A 58 -3.40 0.55 -12.15
N VAL A 59 -2.70 -0.58 -11.97
CA VAL A 59 -3.05 -1.52 -10.89
C VAL A 59 -2.64 -0.98 -9.53
N ASN A 60 -1.44 -0.42 -9.38
CA ASN A 60 -0.91 -0.03 -8.07
C ASN A 60 -1.40 1.34 -7.60
N GLN A 61 -1.30 2.34 -8.48
CA GLN A 61 -1.55 3.75 -8.12
C GLN A 61 -3.02 4.13 -8.31
N LYS A 62 -3.59 3.83 -9.48
CA LYS A 62 -4.97 4.22 -9.79
C LYS A 62 -5.99 3.50 -8.91
N SER A 63 -5.71 2.26 -8.50
CA SER A 63 -6.55 1.53 -7.53
C SER A 63 -6.65 2.27 -6.19
N VAL A 64 -5.52 2.76 -5.67
CA VAL A 64 -5.48 3.55 -4.44
C VAL A 64 -6.32 4.82 -4.58
N PHE A 65 -6.22 5.52 -5.71
CA PHE A 65 -7.06 6.68 -6.00
C PHE A 65 -8.56 6.29 -6.02
N ASN A 66 -8.93 5.23 -6.75
CA ASN A 66 -10.32 4.78 -6.88
C ASN A 66 -10.92 4.48 -5.50
N MET A 67 -10.28 3.61 -4.74
CA MET A 67 -10.76 3.18 -3.43
C MET A 67 -10.77 4.31 -2.40
N THR A 68 -9.70 5.11 -2.34
CA THR A 68 -9.62 6.25 -1.42
C THR A 68 -10.71 7.29 -1.71
N LYS A 69 -10.98 7.58 -2.99
CA LYS A 69 -12.05 8.50 -3.38
C LYS A 69 -13.43 8.00 -2.98
N LEU A 70 -13.73 6.73 -3.24
CA LEU A 70 -15.05 6.14 -2.98
C LEU A 70 -15.30 5.99 -1.48
N VAL A 71 -14.38 5.36 -0.76
CA VAL A 71 -14.49 5.13 0.68
C VAL A 71 -14.34 6.43 1.46
N GLY A 72 -13.42 7.31 1.06
CA GLY A 72 -13.22 8.62 1.68
C GLY A 72 -14.50 9.48 1.69
N LYS A 73 -15.30 9.46 0.61
CA LYS A 73 -16.62 10.14 0.58
C LYS A 73 -17.58 9.60 1.66
N MET A 74 -17.51 8.32 1.98
CA MET A 74 -18.32 7.73 3.07
C MET A 74 -17.77 8.14 4.43
N MET A 75 -16.46 8.00 4.65
CA MET A 75 -15.78 8.37 5.89
C MET A 75 -15.97 9.85 6.24
N ILE A 76 -16.01 10.75 5.25
CA ILE A 76 -16.31 12.17 5.46
C ILE A 76 -17.70 12.36 6.11
N ARG A 77 -18.71 11.60 5.67
CA ARG A 77 -20.06 11.65 6.24
C ARG A 77 -20.12 10.98 7.63
N GLN A 78 -19.35 9.91 7.83
CA GLN A 78 -19.20 9.21 9.11
C GLN A 78 -18.44 10.07 10.14
N ARG A 79 -17.62 11.05 9.69
CA ARG A 79 -16.68 11.84 10.49
C ARG A 79 -15.70 10.96 11.27
N SER A 80 -15.35 9.83 10.69
CA SER A 80 -14.43 8.84 11.23
C SER A 80 -13.93 7.94 10.11
N GLY A 81 -12.67 7.49 10.19
CA GLY A 81 -12.10 6.51 9.27
C GLY A 81 -10.59 6.36 9.42
N ARG A 82 -10.09 5.23 8.96
CA ARG A 82 -8.66 4.91 8.89
C ARG A 82 -8.33 4.44 7.48
N ILE A 83 -7.35 5.08 6.84
CA ILE A 83 -6.85 4.67 5.53
C ILE A 83 -5.38 4.28 5.67
N VAL A 84 -5.03 3.07 5.28
CA VAL A 84 -3.65 2.58 5.28
C VAL A 84 -3.28 2.12 3.86
N ASN A 85 -2.22 2.70 3.33
CA ASN A 85 -1.73 2.42 1.99
C ASN A 85 -0.45 1.58 2.05
N LEU A 86 -0.35 0.54 1.22
CA LEU A 86 0.88 -0.23 1.06
C LEU A 86 1.78 0.43 0.00
N ALA A 87 2.73 1.24 0.50
CA ALA A 87 3.85 1.78 -0.30
C ALA A 87 4.97 0.72 -0.45
N SER A 88 6.22 1.14 -0.48
CA SER A 88 7.41 0.28 -0.49
C SER A 88 8.64 1.16 -0.28
N VAL A 89 9.74 0.60 0.21
CA VAL A 89 11.07 1.23 0.17
C VAL A 89 11.50 1.60 -1.24
N ALA A 90 11.07 0.83 -2.25
CA ALA A 90 11.30 1.19 -3.67
C ALA A 90 10.63 2.51 -4.07
N GLY A 91 9.53 2.90 -3.41
CA GLY A 91 8.89 4.20 -3.60
C GLY A 91 9.59 5.35 -2.87
N LEU A 92 10.42 5.05 -1.88
CA LEU A 92 11.23 6.03 -1.14
C LEU A 92 12.58 6.28 -1.82
N TYR A 93 13.26 5.21 -2.24
CA TYR A 93 14.68 5.26 -2.65
C TYR A 93 14.90 4.91 -4.12
N GLY A 94 13.89 4.38 -4.80
CA GLY A 94 14.05 3.76 -6.12
C GLY A 94 14.64 2.35 -6.01
N ASN A 95 14.50 1.56 -7.07
CA ASN A 95 15.16 0.27 -7.19
C ASN A 95 15.46 0.01 -8.67
N PRO A 96 16.71 -0.33 -9.04
CA PRO A 96 17.05 -0.68 -10.42
C PRO A 96 16.13 -1.78 -10.98
N GLY A 97 15.65 -1.60 -12.21
CA GLY A 97 14.70 -2.53 -12.83
C GLY A 97 13.24 -2.35 -12.42
N GLN A 98 12.92 -1.41 -11.54
CA GLN A 98 11.56 -1.20 -11.00
C GLN A 98 11.05 0.24 -11.22
N MET A 99 11.36 0.87 -12.34
CA MET A 99 10.93 2.25 -12.60
C MET A 99 9.41 2.45 -12.46
N ASN A 100 8.62 1.56 -13.06
CA ASN A 100 7.16 1.56 -12.97
C ASN A 100 6.65 1.34 -11.53
N TYR A 101 7.22 0.33 -10.85
CA TYR A 101 6.85 0.00 -9.47
C TYR A 101 7.24 1.13 -8.50
N SER A 102 8.48 1.61 -8.57
CA SER A 102 8.97 2.73 -7.75
C SER A 102 8.14 4.00 -7.98
N ALA A 103 7.82 4.33 -9.23
CA ALA A 103 6.96 5.46 -9.56
C ALA A 103 5.56 5.28 -8.94
N SER A 104 4.95 4.10 -9.08
CA SER A 104 3.63 3.81 -8.49
C SER A 104 3.64 3.94 -6.97
N LYS A 105 4.66 3.42 -6.29
CA LYS A 105 4.78 3.46 -4.83
C LYS A 105 5.16 4.85 -4.30
N GLY A 106 5.97 5.62 -5.04
CA GLY A 106 6.23 7.03 -4.77
C GLY A 106 4.97 7.90 -4.89
N ALA A 107 4.16 7.65 -5.91
CA ALA A 107 2.86 8.31 -6.05
C ALA A 107 1.91 8.02 -4.87
N ILE A 108 1.87 6.77 -4.37
CA ILE A 108 1.08 6.40 -3.19
C ILE A 108 1.54 7.18 -1.95
N ILE A 109 2.83 7.41 -1.78
CA ILE A 109 3.39 8.24 -0.70
C ILE A 109 2.85 9.68 -0.77
N ALA A 110 2.89 10.30 -1.95
CA ALA A 110 2.36 11.64 -2.16
C ALA A 110 0.84 11.70 -1.93
N MET A 111 0.09 10.74 -2.47
CA MET A 111 -1.36 10.62 -2.29
C MET A 111 -1.74 10.47 -0.81
N THR A 112 -0.98 9.68 -0.04
CA THR A 112 -1.19 9.51 1.41
C THR A 112 -1.12 10.85 2.14
N LYS A 113 -0.09 11.64 1.88
CA LYS A 113 0.11 12.96 2.49
C LYS A 113 -1.00 13.96 2.10
N THR A 114 -1.40 13.96 0.84
CA THR A 114 -2.50 14.80 0.35
C THR A 114 -3.82 14.42 1.01
N THR A 115 -4.17 13.14 1.00
CA THR A 115 -5.40 12.63 1.62
C THR A 115 -5.47 12.94 3.11
N ALA A 116 -4.35 12.79 3.84
CA ALA A 116 -4.27 13.14 5.26
C ALA A 116 -4.60 14.60 5.52
N LYS A 117 -4.09 15.52 4.70
CA LYS A 117 -4.36 16.97 4.81
C LYS A 117 -5.81 17.32 4.49
N GLU A 118 -6.39 16.69 3.45
CA GLU A 118 -7.75 16.96 3.01
C GLU A 118 -8.80 16.40 4.00
N LEU A 119 -8.54 15.23 4.59
CA LEU A 119 -9.54 14.51 5.38
C LEU A 119 -9.35 14.62 6.90
N GLY A 120 -8.21 15.14 7.38
CA GLY A 120 -7.91 15.21 8.81
C GLY A 120 -8.94 15.97 9.64
N SER A 121 -9.49 17.08 9.11
CA SER A 121 -10.54 17.87 9.78
C SER A 121 -11.87 17.10 9.96
N ARG A 122 -11.99 15.94 9.32
CA ARG A 122 -13.15 15.04 9.41
C ARG A 122 -12.92 13.84 10.34
N GLY A 123 -11.83 13.83 11.12
CA GLY A 123 -11.50 12.72 12.02
C GLY A 123 -11.00 11.48 11.29
N ILE A 124 -10.49 11.63 10.04
CA ILE A 124 -9.99 10.55 9.21
C ILE A 124 -8.46 10.62 9.19
N THR A 125 -7.78 9.52 9.49
CA THR A 125 -6.33 9.42 9.30
C THR A 125 -6.01 8.69 7.99
N CYS A 126 -4.92 9.08 7.36
CA CYS A 126 -4.39 8.41 6.18
C CYS A 126 -2.87 8.26 6.33
N ASN A 127 -2.39 7.02 6.38
CA ASN A 127 -0.97 6.70 6.54
C ASN A 127 -0.55 5.65 5.50
N ALA A 128 0.76 5.49 5.33
CA ALA A 128 1.29 4.40 4.53
C ALA A 128 2.34 3.61 5.32
N VAL A 129 2.45 2.33 5.00
CA VAL A 129 3.60 1.51 5.38
C VAL A 129 4.47 1.29 4.15
N ALA A 130 5.78 1.31 4.33
CA ALA A 130 6.78 1.08 3.27
C ALA A 130 7.62 -0.15 3.64
N PRO A 131 7.16 -1.36 3.28
CA PRO A 131 7.92 -2.58 3.52
C PRO A 131 9.24 -2.60 2.75
N GLY A 132 10.29 -3.15 3.40
CA GLY A 132 11.53 -3.56 2.75
C GLY A 132 11.45 -4.97 2.19
N PHE A 133 12.49 -5.76 2.40
CA PHE A 133 12.53 -7.17 1.98
C PHE A 133 11.76 -8.05 2.98
N ILE A 134 10.63 -8.57 2.52
CA ILE A 134 9.74 -9.43 3.30
C ILE A 134 9.78 -10.84 2.73
N GLN A 135 9.82 -11.84 3.60
CA GLN A 135 9.80 -13.24 3.19
C GLN A 135 8.46 -13.58 2.53
N THR A 136 8.52 -13.99 1.29
CA THR A 136 7.36 -14.33 0.46
C THR A 136 7.79 -15.46 -0.50
N PRO A 137 6.85 -16.20 -1.13
CA PRO A 137 7.20 -17.17 -2.17
C PRO A 137 8.04 -16.60 -3.33
N MET A 138 8.08 -15.29 -3.48
CA MET A 138 8.91 -14.62 -4.48
C MET A 138 10.36 -14.52 -4.02
N THR A 139 10.62 -14.21 -2.76
CA THR A 139 11.99 -14.14 -2.19
C THR A 139 12.61 -15.51 -2.00
N ASP A 140 11.79 -16.57 -1.87
CA ASP A 140 12.28 -17.95 -1.76
C ASP A 140 12.93 -18.46 -3.06
N LYS A 141 12.68 -17.79 -4.19
CA LYS A 141 13.26 -18.13 -5.50
C LYS A 141 14.65 -17.52 -5.75
N LEU A 142 15.13 -16.67 -4.85
CA LEU A 142 16.42 -16.00 -4.97
C LEU A 142 17.57 -17.01 -4.77
N THR A 143 18.66 -16.81 -5.52
CA THR A 143 19.91 -17.56 -5.28
C THR A 143 20.52 -17.17 -3.93
N GLU A 144 21.36 -18.03 -3.37
CA GLU A 144 22.07 -17.73 -2.11
C GLU A 144 22.95 -16.48 -2.22
N GLU A 145 23.55 -16.22 -3.38
CA GLU A 145 24.31 -15.01 -3.64
C GLU A 145 23.44 -13.76 -3.56
N GLN A 146 22.28 -13.77 -4.25
CA GLN A 146 21.31 -12.68 -4.22
C GLN A 146 20.77 -12.45 -2.81
N ARG A 147 20.45 -13.54 -2.11
CA ARG A 147 19.98 -13.50 -0.71
C ARG A 147 21.02 -12.86 0.19
N SER A 148 22.28 -13.31 0.12
CA SER A 148 23.37 -12.77 0.93
C SER A 148 23.64 -11.30 0.65
N ALA A 149 23.60 -10.88 -0.62
CA ALA A 149 23.77 -9.49 -1.01
C ALA A 149 22.64 -8.59 -0.45
N MET A 150 21.39 -9.05 -0.46
CA MET A 150 20.28 -8.34 0.14
C MET A 150 20.39 -8.27 1.67
N LEU A 151 20.70 -9.39 2.34
CA LEU A 151 20.87 -9.43 3.78
C LEU A 151 22.01 -8.54 4.27
N ALA A 152 23.06 -8.37 3.47
CA ALA A 152 24.17 -7.47 3.81
C ALA A 152 23.71 -6.00 3.98
N GLN A 153 22.66 -5.59 3.23
CA GLN A 153 22.12 -4.24 3.28
C GLN A 153 21.13 -4.01 4.43
N ILE A 154 20.59 -5.06 5.03
CA ILE A 154 19.62 -4.96 6.12
C ILE A 154 20.37 -4.94 7.46
N ALA A 155 20.16 -3.90 8.28
CA ALA A 155 20.83 -3.81 9.59
C ALA A 155 20.47 -4.99 10.51
N MET A 156 19.22 -5.45 10.50
CA MET A 156 18.76 -6.60 11.31
C MET A 156 19.18 -7.96 10.75
N LYS A 157 19.87 -8.01 9.60
CA LYS A 157 20.44 -9.22 8.97
C LYS A 157 19.45 -10.36 8.74
N ARG A 158 18.18 -10.05 8.57
CA ARG A 158 17.11 -10.99 8.21
C ARG A 158 16.04 -10.31 7.36
N TYR A 159 15.29 -11.10 6.62
CA TYR A 159 14.04 -10.64 6.02
C TYR A 159 12.99 -10.39 7.10
N GLY A 160 12.10 -9.41 6.85
CA GLY A 160 10.90 -9.25 7.64
C GLY A 160 9.87 -10.35 7.35
N GLN A 161 8.96 -10.57 8.28
CA GLN A 161 7.84 -11.49 8.11
C GLN A 161 6.56 -10.69 7.77
N PRO A 162 5.61 -11.25 7.00
CA PRO A 162 4.34 -10.59 6.71
C PRO A 162 3.61 -10.10 7.97
N GLU A 163 3.70 -10.85 9.06
CA GLU A 163 3.09 -10.52 10.35
C GLU A 163 3.66 -9.23 10.96
N GLU A 164 4.93 -8.91 10.69
CA GLU A 164 5.56 -7.67 11.16
C GLU A 164 4.98 -6.45 10.43
N ILE A 165 4.61 -6.61 9.16
CA ILE A 165 3.88 -5.57 8.41
C ILE A 165 2.45 -5.45 8.95
N ALA A 166 1.76 -6.60 9.13
CA ALA A 166 0.40 -6.64 9.63
C ALA A 166 0.26 -6.00 11.01
N GLY A 167 1.25 -6.17 11.89
CA GLY A 167 1.29 -5.53 13.22
C GLY A 167 1.23 -3.99 13.13
N VAL A 168 2.02 -3.39 12.24
CA VAL A 168 2.03 -1.93 12.04
C VAL A 168 0.74 -1.47 11.37
N VAL A 169 0.23 -2.20 10.38
CA VAL A 169 -1.06 -1.90 9.75
C VAL A 169 -2.18 -1.95 10.79
N SER A 170 -2.20 -2.97 11.65
CA SER A 170 -3.18 -3.10 12.75
C SER A 170 -3.13 -1.91 13.71
N PHE A 171 -1.92 -1.48 14.13
CA PHE A 171 -1.75 -0.27 14.93
C PHE A 171 -2.33 0.96 14.23
N LEU A 172 -2.05 1.17 12.94
CA LEU A 172 -2.56 2.32 12.19
C LEU A 172 -4.09 2.28 11.99
N CYS A 173 -4.70 1.11 12.08
CA CYS A 173 -6.16 0.94 12.04
C CYS A 173 -6.83 1.11 13.41
N SER A 174 -6.07 1.11 14.50
CA SER A 174 -6.56 1.15 15.88
C SER A 174 -6.81 2.58 16.38
N PRO A 175 -7.53 2.76 17.49
CA PRO A 175 -7.65 4.04 18.19
C PRO A 175 -6.32 4.61 18.67
N ASP A 176 -5.32 3.77 18.96
CA ASP A 176 -4.01 4.19 19.51
C ASP A 176 -3.22 5.07 18.52
N SER A 177 -3.56 5.00 17.23
CA SER A 177 -2.98 5.85 16.17
C SER A 177 -3.81 7.09 15.82
N SER A 178 -4.76 7.48 16.68
CA SER A 178 -5.75 8.53 16.37
C SER A 178 -5.14 9.89 16.04
N TYR A 179 -3.92 10.19 16.49
CA TYR A 179 -3.19 11.42 16.17
C TYR A 179 -2.04 11.21 15.17
N VAL A 180 -1.96 10.02 14.56
CA VAL A 180 -0.97 9.67 13.52
C VAL A 180 -1.63 9.78 12.16
N THR A 181 -1.21 10.78 11.35
CA THR A 181 -1.72 10.95 9.98
C THR A 181 -0.65 11.56 9.07
N GLY A 182 -0.70 11.21 7.79
CA GLY A 182 0.26 11.66 6.78
C GLY A 182 1.64 11.00 6.87
N GLN A 183 1.79 9.97 7.72
CA GLN A 183 3.07 9.32 7.96
C GLN A 183 3.32 8.18 6.96
N ILE A 184 4.60 7.99 6.67
CA ILE A 184 5.10 6.87 5.89
C ILE A 184 6.02 6.09 6.83
N ILE A 185 5.53 4.95 7.31
CA ILE A 185 6.28 4.12 8.26
C ILE A 185 7.06 3.08 7.47
N GLU A 186 8.38 3.23 7.48
CA GLU A 186 9.27 2.24 6.89
C GLU A 186 9.39 1.01 7.81
N ILE A 187 9.20 -0.18 7.23
CA ILE A 187 9.31 -1.47 7.92
C ILE A 187 10.29 -2.32 7.13
N SER A 188 11.58 -2.03 7.32
CA SER A 188 12.65 -2.54 6.45
C SER A 188 13.79 -3.25 7.19
N GLY A 189 13.72 -3.33 8.53
CA GLY A 189 14.85 -3.83 9.33
C GLY A 189 16.10 -2.96 9.24
N GLY A 190 15.95 -1.65 8.90
CA GLY A 190 17.05 -0.71 8.75
C GLY A 190 17.78 -0.85 7.41
N LEU A 191 17.06 -1.17 6.32
CA LEU A 191 17.62 -1.32 4.97
C LEU A 191 18.28 -0.03 4.45
N SER A 192 17.78 1.14 4.85
CA SER A 192 18.13 2.45 4.30
C SER A 192 18.86 3.35 5.29
N MET A 193 19.40 2.78 6.34
CA MET A 193 20.18 3.51 7.34
C MET A 193 21.66 3.56 6.97
#